data_b7b98142380f0341539cb67f0f2ff4ad
#
_entry.id   b7b98142380f0341539cb67f0f2ff4ad
#
_cell.length_a   1.000
_cell.length_b   1.000
_cell.length_c   1.000
_cell.angle_alpha   90.00
_cell.angle_beta   90.00
_cell.angle_gamma   90.00
#
_symmetry.space_group_name_H-M   'P 1'
#
loop_
_entity.id
_entity.type
_entity.pdbx_description
1 polymer ?
#
loop_
_entity_poly.entity_id
_entity_poly.type
_entity_poly.pdbx_seq_one_letter_code
_entity_poly.pdbx_strand_id
1 'polypeptide(L)'
;EKLVSRTIDHLYKLGADVIYEKSNGVHVSGHASQEEIKMMHNLVRPKFFMPVHGEYRHLVKHANLAKSLGMPADHIVIGENGSVIELTKNSIGINGKVPAGKVLVDGLGVGDVGNIVLRDRRQLSQDGIMIVVVTIDKESCHVVSGPDIVSRGFVYVREAEDLMDEARDKVQAALERCEENNVSEWSAIKSTVRDSLGRFLFERTRRRPMILPIIMEI
;
A
#
# COMPACT_ATOMS: atom_id res chain seq x y z
N GLU A 1 10.62 3.73 -14.30
CA GLU A 1 11.58 3.38 -15.38
C GLU A 1 10.94 2.52 -16.47
N LYS A 2 10.32 1.35 -16.19
CA LYS A 2 9.73 0.46 -17.21
C LYS A 2 8.67 1.15 -18.10
N LEU A 3 7.85 2.04 -17.56
CA LEU A 3 6.84 2.79 -18.34
C LEU A 3 7.49 3.78 -19.30
N VAL A 4 8.53 4.48 -18.86
CA VAL A 4 9.27 5.43 -19.68
C VAL A 4 9.96 4.72 -20.83
N SER A 5 10.68 3.63 -20.58
CA SER A 5 11.32 2.80 -21.62
C SER A 5 10.30 2.29 -22.64
N ARG A 6 9.13 1.84 -22.17
CA ARG A 6 8.05 1.38 -23.07
C ARG A 6 7.49 2.51 -23.94
N THR A 7 7.41 3.73 -23.43
CA THR A 7 6.98 4.90 -24.21
C THR A 7 8.02 5.25 -25.29
N ILE A 8 9.30 5.22 -24.93
CA ILE A 8 10.41 5.43 -25.87
C ILE A 8 10.36 4.41 -27.01
N ASP A 9 10.25 3.11 -26.65
CA ASP A 9 10.14 2.02 -27.64
C ASP A 9 8.93 2.21 -28.58
N HIS A 10 7.81 2.69 -28.03
CA HIS A 10 6.62 2.92 -28.83
C HIS A 10 6.83 4.06 -29.84
N LEU A 11 7.50 5.13 -29.44
CA LEU A 11 7.83 6.24 -30.32
C LEU A 11 8.78 5.79 -31.44
N TYR A 12 9.80 4.97 -31.16
CA TYR A 12 10.67 4.37 -32.18
C TYR A 12 9.88 3.51 -33.17
N LYS A 13 8.92 2.69 -32.69
CA LYS A 13 8.05 1.89 -33.57
C LYS A 13 7.18 2.74 -34.50
N LEU A 14 6.85 3.95 -34.10
CA LEU A 14 6.13 4.91 -34.92
C LEU A 14 7.04 5.67 -35.91
N GLY A 15 8.35 5.37 -35.94
CA GLY A 15 9.32 6.00 -36.82
C GLY A 15 9.87 7.33 -36.34
N ALA A 16 9.63 7.69 -35.07
CA ALA A 16 10.19 8.91 -34.49
C ALA A 16 11.67 8.73 -34.15
N ASP A 17 12.48 9.76 -34.38
CA ASP A 17 13.83 9.87 -33.83
C ASP A 17 13.72 10.44 -32.41
N VAL A 18 14.07 9.61 -31.40
CA VAL A 18 13.78 9.94 -29.99
C VAL A 18 15.08 10.31 -29.27
N ILE A 19 15.19 11.58 -28.86
CA ILE A 19 16.30 12.09 -28.06
C ILE A 19 15.89 12.05 -26.60
N TYR A 20 16.46 11.15 -25.78
CA TYR A 20 16.07 10.95 -24.38
C TYR A 20 17.24 10.82 -23.41
N GLU A 21 18.47 10.72 -23.88
CA GLU A 21 19.63 10.60 -23.01
C GLU A 21 19.98 11.94 -22.35
N LYS A 22 20.32 11.90 -21.07
CA LYS A 22 20.75 13.09 -20.30
C LYS A 22 21.99 13.77 -20.92
N SER A 23 22.89 12.98 -21.53
CA SER A 23 24.07 13.46 -22.27
C SER A 23 23.72 14.41 -23.41
N ASN A 24 22.52 14.30 -23.96
CA ASN A 24 22.05 15.15 -25.07
C ASN A 24 21.44 16.47 -24.62
N GLY A 25 21.52 16.81 -23.33
CA GLY A 25 21.02 18.07 -22.79
C GLY A 25 19.50 18.24 -22.76
N VAL A 26 18.74 17.14 -22.98
CA VAL A 26 17.26 17.18 -22.95
C VAL A 26 16.68 17.40 -21.54
N HIS A 27 17.48 17.16 -20.51
CA HIS A 27 17.09 17.42 -19.14
C HIS A 27 18.24 18.03 -18.35
N VAL A 28 17.98 19.19 -17.78
CA VAL A 28 18.86 19.86 -16.81
C VAL A 28 18.17 19.85 -15.45
N SER A 29 18.90 19.43 -14.41
CA SER A 29 18.35 19.45 -13.05
C SER A 29 17.97 20.88 -12.64
N GLY A 30 16.77 21.07 -12.13
CA GLY A 30 16.35 22.32 -11.51
C GLY A 30 16.93 22.55 -10.11
N HIS A 31 17.58 21.50 -9.54
CA HIS A 31 18.23 21.59 -8.24
C HIS A 31 19.69 21.99 -8.40
N ALA A 32 20.14 22.88 -7.54
CA ALA A 32 21.53 23.34 -7.49
C ALA A 32 22.50 22.20 -7.16
N SER A 33 23.67 22.24 -7.76
CA SER A 33 24.80 21.39 -7.41
C SER A 33 25.35 21.73 -6.01
N GLN A 34 26.17 20.84 -5.45
CA GLN A 34 26.77 21.06 -4.15
C GLN A 34 27.56 22.37 -4.06
N GLU A 35 28.32 22.72 -5.10
CA GLU A 35 29.14 23.93 -5.11
C GLU A 35 28.28 25.20 -5.26
N GLU A 36 27.21 25.15 -6.01
CA GLU A 36 26.25 26.25 -6.09
C GLU A 36 25.55 26.49 -4.74
N ILE A 37 25.16 25.41 -4.02
CA ILE A 37 24.61 25.51 -2.67
C ILE A 37 25.62 26.15 -1.71
N LYS A 38 26.88 25.75 -1.75
CA LYS A 38 27.95 26.35 -0.94
C LYS A 38 28.12 27.84 -1.23
N MET A 39 28.13 28.21 -2.51
CA MET A 39 28.21 29.58 -2.94
C MET A 39 27.05 30.41 -2.40
N MET A 40 25.81 29.90 -2.55
CA MET A 40 24.63 30.57 -2.04
C MET A 40 24.67 30.73 -0.53
N HIS A 41 25.07 29.71 0.20
CA HIS A 41 25.20 29.76 1.65
C HIS A 41 26.23 30.83 2.11
N ASN A 42 27.36 30.94 1.42
CA ASN A 42 28.39 31.92 1.70
C ASN A 42 27.96 33.37 1.37
N LEU A 43 27.14 33.52 0.33
CA LEU A 43 26.60 34.84 -0.03
C LEU A 43 25.54 35.32 0.95
N VAL A 44 24.61 34.44 1.33
CA VAL A 44 23.49 34.76 2.22
C VAL A 44 23.95 34.88 3.68
N ARG A 45 24.93 34.06 4.12
CA ARG A 45 25.44 33.97 5.49
C ARG A 45 24.32 33.86 6.53
N PRO A 46 23.44 32.86 6.41
CA PRO A 46 22.27 32.73 7.28
C PRO A 46 22.71 32.47 8.73
N LYS A 47 21.99 33.05 9.68
CA LYS A 47 22.21 32.76 11.10
C LYS A 47 21.74 31.37 11.49
N PHE A 48 20.62 30.93 10.92
CA PHE A 48 20.02 29.62 11.12
C PHE A 48 19.73 28.96 9.78
N PHE A 49 19.69 27.64 9.79
CA PHE A 49 19.49 26.85 8.59
C PHE A 49 18.52 25.70 8.82
N MET A 50 17.57 25.55 7.90
CA MET A 50 16.64 24.44 7.85
C MET A 50 16.52 23.94 6.41
N PRO A 51 17.06 22.76 6.09
CA PRO A 51 16.87 22.16 4.77
C PRO A 51 15.41 21.72 4.60
N VAL A 52 14.87 21.96 3.44
CA VAL A 52 13.50 21.56 3.05
C VAL A 52 13.51 20.83 1.73
N HIS A 53 12.46 20.07 1.47
CA HIS A 53 12.26 19.33 0.24
C HIS A 53 13.18 18.12 0.05
N GLY A 54 12.60 17.04 -0.46
CA GLY A 54 13.28 15.77 -0.69
C GLY A 54 13.10 14.75 0.43
N GLU A 55 13.87 13.67 0.34
CA GLU A 55 13.86 12.62 1.36
C GLU A 55 14.74 13.00 2.54
N TYR A 56 14.54 12.40 3.71
CA TYR A 56 15.29 12.69 4.93
C TYR A 56 16.83 12.64 4.73
N ARG A 57 17.32 11.67 3.95
CA ARG A 57 18.75 11.58 3.60
C ARG A 57 19.27 12.81 2.86
N HIS A 58 18.46 13.48 2.05
CA HIS A 58 18.83 14.70 1.36
C HIS A 58 18.95 15.87 2.35
N LEU A 59 18.00 15.95 3.30
CA LEU A 59 18.03 16.97 4.37
C LEU A 59 19.27 16.82 5.23
N VAL A 60 19.63 15.59 5.61
CA VAL A 60 20.86 15.31 6.39
C VAL A 60 22.12 15.70 5.61
N LYS A 61 22.21 15.36 4.32
CA LYS A 61 23.36 15.74 3.49
C LYS A 61 23.47 17.25 3.35
N HIS A 62 22.36 17.96 3.17
CA HIS A 62 22.35 19.41 3.07
C HIS A 62 22.71 20.08 4.40
N ALA A 63 22.24 19.57 5.54
CA ALA A 63 22.65 20.01 6.86
C ALA A 63 24.16 19.81 7.11
N ASN A 64 24.71 18.66 6.69
CA ASN A 64 26.15 18.39 6.80
C ASN A 64 26.98 19.33 5.91
N LEU A 65 26.45 19.70 4.76
CA LEU A 65 27.09 20.70 3.90
C LEU A 65 27.17 22.07 4.62
N ALA A 66 26.07 22.51 5.23
CA ALA A 66 26.07 23.75 6.02
C ALA A 66 27.09 23.71 7.19
N LYS A 67 27.18 22.56 7.89
CA LYS A 67 28.22 22.35 8.94
C LYS A 67 29.63 22.45 8.37
N SER A 68 29.89 21.89 7.19
CA SER A 68 31.23 21.96 6.56
C SER A 68 31.63 23.38 6.18
N LEU A 69 30.69 24.31 6.08
CA LEU A 69 30.90 25.73 5.85
C LEU A 69 31.06 26.53 7.18
N GLY A 70 31.12 25.85 8.32
CA GLY A 70 31.33 26.46 9.62
C GLY A 70 30.07 26.84 10.39
N MET A 71 28.87 26.42 9.91
CA MET A 71 27.66 26.69 10.67
C MET A 71 27.59 25.82 11.92
N PRO A 72 27.31 26.39 13.11
CA PRO A 72 27.16 25.66 14.36
C PRO A 72 26.00 24.65 14.27
N ALA A 73 26.18 23.48 14.89
CA ALA A 73 25.17 22.41 14.80
C ALA A 73 23.81 22.76 15.43
N ASP A 74 23.85 23.57 16.50
CA ASP A 74 22.68 24.12 17.19
C ASP A 74 21.93 25.21 16.41
N HIS A 75 22.52 25.69 15.31
CA HIS A 75 21.90 26.62 14.37
C HIS A 75 21.22 25.88 13.21
N ILE A 76 21.24 24.55 13.19
CA ILE A 76 20.68 23.73 12.10
C ILE A 76 19.56 22.86 12.65
N VAL A 77 18.38 22.94 12.03
CA VAL A 77 17.22 22.10 12.36
C VAL A 77 16.78 21.30 11.15
N ILE A 78 16.60 19.99 11.30
CA ILE A 78 15.97 19.12 10.33
C ILE A 78 14.57 18.80 10.84
N GLY A 79 13.54 19.33 10.18
CA GLY A 79 12.14 19.06 10.49
C GLY A 79 11.57 17.92 9.65
N GLU A 80 10.57 17.26 10.21
CA GLU A 80 9.68 16.32 9.50
C GLU A 80 8.34 16.99 9.23
N ASN A 81 7.53 16.40 8.34
CA ASN A 81 6.17 16.87 8.13
C ASN A 81 5.39 16.89 9.46
N GLY A 82 4.77 18.02 9.75
CA GLY A 82 4.06 18.27 11.01
C GLY A 82 4.92 18.82 12.14
N SER A 83 6.24 18.91 12.01
CA SER A 83 7.07 19.59 13.00
C SER A 83 6.78 21.09 13.01
N VAL A 84 6.53 21.65 14.20
CA VAL A 84 6.41 23.09 14.40
C VAL A 84 7.80 23.64 14.66
N ILE A 85 8.32 24.47 13.75
CA ILE A 85 9.62 25.09 13.89
C ILE A 85 9.44 26.49 14.48
N GLU A 86 10.03 26.71 15.62
CA GLU A 86 10.08 28.02 16.26
C GLU A 86 11.41 28.70 15.94
N LEU A 87 11.33 29.89 15.35
CA LEU A 87 12.47 30.71 15.00
C LEU A 87 12.38 32.05 15.73
N THR A 88 13.40 32.33 16.54
CA THR A 88 13.58 33.63 17.22
C THR A 88 14.82 34.35 16.69
N LYS A 89 15.06 35.55 17.16
CA LYS A 89 16.32 36.27 16.86
C LYS A 89 17.57 35.47 17.27
N ASN A 90 17.45 34.60 18.29
CA ASN A 90 18.61 33.97 18.93
C ASN A 90 18.61 32.45 18.88
N SER A 91 17.50 31.81 18.46
CA SER A 91 17.38 30.35 18.47
C SER A 91 16.48 29.83 17.34
N ILE A 92 16.74 28.61 16.96
CA ILE A 92 15.85 27.80 16.08
C ILE A 92 15.65 26.45 16.75
N GLY A 93 14.44 25.91 16.73
CA GLY A 93 14.16 24.60 17.34
C GLY A 93 12.82 24.02 16.89
N ILE A 94 12.58 22.75 17.24
CA ILE A 94 11.29 22.11 17.08
C ILE A 94 10.50 22.29 18.37
N ASN A 95 9.36 22.97 18.30
CA ASN A 95 8.47 23.22 19.43
C ASN A 95 7.07 22.70 19.15
N GLY A 96 6.89 21.38 19.26
CA GLY A 96 5.63 20.71 19.08
C GLY A 96 5.41 20.09 17.70
N LYS A 97 4.22 19.51 17.49
CA LYS A 97 3.78 18.90 16.26
C LYS A 97 2.32 19.22 15.95
N VAL A 98 2.02 19.35 14.68
CA VAL A 98 0.65 19.41 14.16
C VAL A 98 0.34 18.14 13.38
N PRO A 99 -0.94 17.74 13.26
CA PRO A 99 -1.30 16.62 12.40
C PRO A 99 -0.79 16.82 10.99
N ALA A 100 0.00 15.87 10.53
CA ALA A 100 0.52 15.83 9.17
C ALA A 100 0.45 14.39 8.68
N GLY A 101 -0.09 14.21 7.49
CA GLY A 101 -0.25 12.88 6.92
C GLY A 101 -0.68 12.96 5.47
N LYS A 102 -0.87 11.78 4.88
CA LYS A 102 -1.41 11.67 3.53
C LYS A 102 -2.93 11.75 3.61
N VAL A 103 -3.51 12.68 2.92
CA VAL A 103 -4.94 12.71 2.62
C VAL A 103 -5.12 12.05 1.26
N LEU A 104 -5.82 10.93 1.24
CA LEU A 104 -6.06 10.18 -0.01
C LEU A 104 -7.32 10.74 -0.68
N VAL A 105 -7.25 10.87 -2.00
CA VAL A 105 -8.38 11.29 -2.84
C VAL A 105 -8.72 10.13 -3.76
N ASP A 106 -9.99 9.74 -3.77
CA ASP A 106 -10.50 8.64 -4.59
C ASP A 106 -11.85 9.06 -5.22
N GLY A 107 -11.83 9.28 -6.52
CA GLY A 107 -12.96 9.86 -7.22
C GLY A 107 -13.32 11.25 -6.66
N LEU A 108 -14.54 11.39 -6.16
CA LEU A 108 -15.01 12.62 -5.53
C LEU A 108 -14.81 12.65 -4.01
N GLY A 109 -14.36 11.53 -3.41
CA GLY A 109 -14.11 11.40 -1.98
C GLY A 109 -12.72 11.93 -1.60
N VAL A 110 -12.66 12.70 -0.52
CA VAL A 110 -11.42 13.24 0.04
C VAL A 110 -11.28 12.75 1.48
N GLY A 111 -10.28 11.91 1.74
CA GLY A 111 -9.98 11.39 3.08
C GLY A 111 -10.87 10.24 3.54
N ASP A 112 -11.78 9.74 2.71
CA ASP A 112 -12.69 8.63 3.00
C ASP A 112 -12.09 7.25 2.67
N VAL A 113 -11.00 7.20 1.94
CA VAL A 113 -10.27 5.96 1.62
C VAL A 113 -9.23 5.68 2.68
N GLY A 114 -9.56 4.78 3.60
CA GLY A 114 -8.66 4.35 4.66
C GLY A 114 -7.73 3.20 4.25
N ASN A 115 -6.79 2.87 5.14
CA ASN A 115 -5.83 1.78 4.95
C ASN A 115 -6.49 0.42 4.71
N ILE A 116 -7.69 0.19 5.25
CA ILE A 116 -8.45 -1.06 5.09
C ILE A 116 -8.86 -1.22 3.63
N VAL A 117 -9.47 -0.19 3.04
CA VAL A 117 -9.93 -0.20 1.63
C VAL A 117 -8.75 -0.40 0.68
N LEU A 118 -7.62 0.28 0.93
CA LEU A 118 -6.42 0.12 0.11
C LEU A 118 -5.82 -1.28 0.22
N ARG A 119 -5.79 -1.85 1.41
CA ARG A 119 -5.34 -3.24 1.63
C ARG A 119 -6.23 -4.21 0.87
N ASP A 120 -7.55 -4.06 0.96
CA ASP A 120 -8.51 -4.93 0.30
C ASP A 120 -8.42 -4.83 -1.23
N ARG A 121 -8.32 -3.62 -1.77
CA ARG A 121 -8.07 -3.40 -3.21
C ARG A 121 -6.77 -4.05 -3.67
N ARG A 122 -5.72 -3.95 -2.86
CA ARG A 122 -4.43 -4.59 -3.17
C ARG A 122 -4.55 -6.10 -3.20
N GLN A 123 -5.20 -6.71 -2.21
CA GLN A 123 -5.42 -8.15 -2.15
C GLN A 123 -6.27 -8.63 -3.33
N LEU A 124 -7.36 -7.95 -3.65
CA LEU A 124 -8.20 -8.23 -4.80
C LEU A 124 -7.42 -8.16 -6.12
N SER A 125 -6.54 -7.17 -6.28
CA SER A 125 -5.75 -7.01 -7.51
C SER A 125 -4.64 -8.04 -7.67
N GLN A 126 -4.12 -8.59 -6.58
CA GLN A 126 -3.02 -9.57 -6.59
C GLN A 126 -3.51 -11.00 -6.69
N ASP A 127 -4.47 -11.38 -5.86
CA ASP A 127 -4.87 -12.77 -5.66
C ASP A 127 -6.36 -13.04 -5.97
N GLY A 128 -7.14 -12.00 -6.23
CA GLY A 128 -8.56 -12.15 -6.55
C GLY A 128 -9.44 -12.42 -5.33
N ILE A 129 -10.66 -12.93 -5.58
CA ILE A 129 -11.66 -13.21 -4.56
C ILE A 129 -12.29 -14.59 -4.76
N MET A 130 -12.60 -15.24 -3.63
CA MET A 130 -13.47 -16.42 -3.54
C MET A 130 -14.65 -16.11 -2.64
N ILE A 131 -15.86 -16.31 -3.17
CA ILE A 131 -17.12 -16.14 -2.44
C ILE A 131 -17.63 -17.54 -2.13
N VAL A 132 -17.94 -17.76 -0.86
CA VAL A 132 -18.53 -19.03 -0.38
C VAL A 132 -19.94 -18.75 0.06
N VAL A 133 -20.93 -19.38 -0.56
CA VAL A 133 -22.35 -19.22 -0.23
C VAL A 133 -22.85 -20.48 0.44
N VAL A 134 -23.46 -20.35 1.60
CA VAL A 134 -24.03 -21.45 2.37
C VAL A 134 -25.39 -21.04 2.89
N THR A 135 -26.37 -21.96 2.80
CA THR A 135 -27.69 -21.77 3.40
C THR A 135 -27.81 -22.67 4.62
N ILE A 136 -28.19 -22.09 5.74
CA ILE A 136 -28.28 -22.77 7.04
C ILE A 136 -29.68 -22.56 7.60
N ASP A 137 -30.26 -23.64 8.15
CA ASP A 137 -31.51 -23.58 8.89
C ASP A 137 -31.31 -22.84 10.23
N LYS A 138 -32.16 -21.87 10.51
CA LYS A 138 -32.04 -20.98 11.67
C LYS A 138 -32.20 -21.68 13.02
N GLU A 139 -33.07 -22.70 13.07
CA GLU A 139 -33.41 -23.36 14.32
C GLU A 139 -32.43 -24.50 14.65
N SER A 140 -32.07 -25.30 13.66
CA SER A 140 -31.21 -26.46 13.81
C SER A 140 -29.72 -26.17 13.58
N CYS A 141 -29.38 -25.00 12.98
CA CYS A 141 -28.04 -24.66 12.54
C CYS A 141 -27.43 -25.62 11.51
N HIS A 142 -28.24 -26.49 10.86
CA HIS A 142 -27.78 -27.42 9.86
C HIS A 142 -27.64 -26.76 8.48
N VAL A 143 -26.64 -27.22 7.72
CA VAL A 143 -26.46 -26.80 6.33
C VAL A 143 -27.56 -27.41 5.47
N VAL A 144 -28.38 -26.57 4.87
CA VAL A 144 -29.48 -26.98 4.01
C VAL A 144 -29.09 -27.03 2.52
N SER A 145 -28.19 -26.08 2.11
CA SER A 145 -27.69 -26.00 0.73
C SER A 145 -26.32 -25.37 0.67
N GLY A 146 -25.52 -25.78 -0.30
CA GLY A 146 -24.14 -25.36 -0.49
C GLY A 146 -23.14 -26.36 0.11
N PRO A 147 -21.84 -26.02 0.27
CA PRO A 147 -21.26 -24.72 -0.07
C PRO A 147 -21.07 -24.50 -1.57
N ASP A 148 -21.61 -23.39 -2.08
CA ASP A 148 -21.33 -22.94 -3.44
C ASP A 148 -20.14 -21.99 -3.43
N ILE A 149 -19.16 -22.23 -4.31
CA ILE A 149 -17.94 -21.43 -4.37
C ILE A 149 -17.82 -20.73 -5.72
N VAL A 150 -17.73 -19.40 -5.69
CA VAL A 150 -17.51 -18.56 -6.87
C VAL A 150 -16.14 -17.92 -6.78
N SER A 151 -15.33 -18.06 -7.82
CA SER A 151 -14.00 -17.46 -7.92
C SER A 151 -13.95 -16.36 -8.99
N ARG A 152 -13.25 -15.24 -8.69
CA ARG A 152 -12.94 -14.19 -9.66
C ARG A 152 -11.54 -13.67 -9.44
N GLY A 153 -10.75 -13.62 -10.54
CA GLY A 153 -9.39 -13.09 -10.51
C GLY A 153 -8.37 -13.97 -9.78
N PHE A 154 -8.75 -15.14 -9.27
CA PHE A 154 -7.86 -16.08 -8.56
C PHE A 154 -7.39 -17.20 -9.48
N VAL A 155 -8.31 -18.07 -9.93
CA VAL A 155 -8.02 -19.18 -10.85
C VAL A 155 -8.99 -19.16 -12.03
N TYR A 156 -8.57 -19.73 -13.15
CA TYR A 156 -9.48 -20.01 -14.24
C TYR A 156 -10.24 -21.30 -13.93
N VAL A 157 -11.51 -21.15 -13.55
CA VAL A 157 -12.32 -22.22 -12.95
C VAL A 157 -12.39 -23.47 -13.83
N ARG A 158 -12.47 -23.30 -15.17
CA ARG A 158 -12.54 -24.42 -16.12
C ARG A 158 -11.27 -25.30 -16.15
N GLU A 159 -10.14 -24.80 -15.71
CA GLU A 159 -8.85 -25.51 -15.66
C GLU A 159 -8.45 -25.88 -14.23
N ALA A 160 -9.30 -25.58 -13.26
CA ALA A 160 -9.03 -25.76 -11.82
C ALA A 160 -10.20 -26.48 -11.12
N GLU A 161 -10.90 -27.38 -11.81
CA GLU A 161 -12.05 -28.11 -11.26
C GLU A 161 -11.67 -28.89 -10.00
N ASP A 162 -10.56 -29.65 -10.04
CA ASP A 162 -10.08 -30.41 -8.88
C ASP A 162 -9.83 -29.51 -7.66
N LEU A 163 -9.21 -28.33 -7.86
CA LEU A 163 -8.97 -27.38 -6.78
C LEU A 163 -10.28 -26.83 -6.20
N MET A 164 -11.27 -26.61 -7.05
CA MET A 164 -12.58 -26.09 -6.63
C MET A 164 -13.37 -27.14 -5.87
N ASP A 165 -13.28 -28.40 -6.27
CA ASP A 165 -13.91 -29.53 -5.57
C ASP A 165 -13.26 -29.78 -4.22
N GLU A 166 -11.92 -29.85 -4.14
CA GLU A 166 -11.19 -29.91 -2.87
C GLU A 166 -11.52 -28.71 -1.97
N ALA A 167 -11.70 -27.51 -2.53
CA ALA A 167 -12.10 -26.34 -1.76
C ALA A 167 -13.50 -26.48 -1.16
N ARG A 168 -14.48 -27.03 -1.91
CA ARG A 168 -15.83 -27.36 -1.39
C ARG A 168 -15.76 -28.35 -0.25
N ASP A 169 -14.99 -29.43 -0.39
CA ASP A 169 -14.80 -30.44 0.66
C ASP A 169 -14.21 -29.83 1.93
N LYS A 170 -13.25 -28.93 1.80
CA LYS A 170 -12.66 -28.22 2.95
C LYS A 170 -13.65 -27.31 3.66
N VAL A 171 -14.50 -26.62 2.92
CA VAL A 171 -15.56 -25.79 3.50
C VAL A 171 -16.61 -26.65 4.16
N GLN A 172 -17.04 -27.74 3.51
CA GLN A 172 -18.01 -28.70 4.04
C GLN A 172 -17.52 -29.27 5.40
N ALA A 173 -16.28 -29.77 5.43
CA ALA A 173 -15.68 -30.28 6.67
C ALA A 173 -15.50 -29.21 7.76
N ALA A 174 -15.38 -27.93 7.40
CA ALA A 174 -15.34 -26.82 8.36
C ALA A 174 -16.73 -26.53 8.95
N LEU A 175 -17.78 -26.62 8.13
CA LEU A 175 -19.17 -26.45 8.56
C LEU A 175 -19.62 -27.58 9.46
N GLU A 176 -19.34 -28.84 9.09
CA GLU A 176 -19.64 -30.02 9.92
C GLU A 176 -19.01 -29.92 11.32
N ARG A 177 -17.77 -29.46 11.40
CA ARG A 177 -17.13 -29.20 12.71
C ARG A 177 -17.82 -28.09 13.51
N CYS A 178 -18.38 -27.06 12.85
CA CYS A 178 -19.16 -26.05 13.54
C CYS A 178 -20.47 -26.63 14.08
N GLU A 179 -21.15 -27.50 13.33
CA GLU A 179 -22.34 -28.21 13.79
C GLU A 179 -22.05 -29.12 14.97
N GLU A 180 -21.02 -29.97 14.89
CA GLU A 180 -20.60 -30.90 15.97
C GLU A 180 -20.27 -30.15 17.27
N ASN A 181 -19.69 -28.94 17.16
CA ASN A 181 -19.34 -28.14 18.33
C ASN A 181 -20.44 -27.16 18.77
N ASN A 182 -21.64 -27.24 18.17
CA ASN A 182 -22.78 -26.36 18.43
C ASN A 182 -22.42 -24.86 18.31
N VAL A 183 -21.60 -24.50 17.31
CA VAL A 183 -21.24 -23.10 17.02
C VAL A 183 -22.38 -22.46 16.27
N SER A 184 -23.18 -21.64 16.95
CA SER A 184 -24.33 -20.93 16.37
C SER A 184 -24.03 -19.47 15.99
N GLU A 185 -22.89 -18.94 16.43
CA GLU A 185 -22.52 -17.55 16.12
C GLU A 185 -22.00 -17.38 14.70
N TRP A 186 -22.68 -16.60 13.89
CA TRP A 186 -22.37 -16.35 12.48
C TRP A 186 -20.95 -15.84 12.23
N SER A 187 -20.44 -15.01 13.11
CA SER A 187 -19.08 -14.48 13.00
C SER A 187 -18.03 -15.58 13.17
N ALA A 188 -18.28 -16.53 14.06
CA ALA A 188 -17.42 -17.68 14.30
C ALA A 188 -17.45 -18.65 13.11
N ILE A 189 -18.63 -18.97 12.57
CA ILE A 189 -18.77 -19.83 11.39
C ILE A 189 -18.05 -19.21 10.18
N LYS A 190 -18.29 -17.91 9.91
CA LYS A 190 -17.59 -17.17 8.82
C LYS A 190 -16.07 -17.18 9.00
N SER A 191 -15.58 -17.03 10.23
CA SER A 191 -14.14 -17.07 10.51
C SER A 191 -13.57 -18.47 10.28
N THR A 192 -14.26 -19.53 10.75
CA THR A 192 -13.84 -20.91 10.58
C THR A 192 -13.74 -21.30 9.11
N VAL A 193 -14.75 -20.96 8.31
CA VAL A 193 -14.76 -21.18 6.85
C VAL A 193 -13.61 -20.43 6.19
N ARG A 194 -13.46 -19.15 6.48
CA ARG A 194 -12.39 -18.31 5.91
C ARG A 194 -10.99 -18.84 6.23
N ASP A 195 -10.76 -19.25 7.49
CA ASP A 195 -9.45 -19.66 7.96
C ASP A 195 -9.10 -21.06 7.42
N SER A 196 -10.08 -21.98 7.35
CA SER A 196 -9.91 -23.31 6.77
C SER A 196 -9.59 -23.24 5.28
N LEU A 197 -10.43 -22.52 4.53
CA LEU A 197 -10.25 -22.36 3.09
C LEU A 197 -8.98 -21.58 2.75
N GLY A 198 -8.68 -20.51 3.51
CA GLY A 198 -7.49 -19.70 3.31
C GLY A 198 -6.18 -20.47 3.51
N ARG A 199 -6.13 -21.35 4.50
CA ARG A 199 -4.99 -22.23 4.75
C ARG A 199 -4.82 -23.23 3.61
N PHE A 200 -5.87 -23.90 3.21
CA PHE A 200 -5.88 -24.85 2.11
C PHE A 200 -5.40 -24.23 0.80
N LEU A 201 -5.96 -23.09 0.42
CA LEU A 201 -5.59 -22.39 -0.82
C LEU A 201 -4.13 -21.95 -0.81
N PHE A 202 -3.64 -21.44 0.33
CA PHE A 202 -2.24 -21.05 0.45
C PHE A 202 -1.29 -22.25 0.35
N GLU A 203 -1.63 -23.39 0.95
CA GLU A 203 -0.82 -24.62 0.85
C GLU A 203 -0.73 -25.11 -0.60
N ARG A 204 -1.83 -25.07 -1.35
CA ARG A 204 -1.92 -25.56 -2.72
C ARG A 204 -1.36 -24.60 -3.76
N THR A 205 -1.53 -23.30 -3.56
CA THR A 205 -1.26 -22.29 -4.62
C THR A 205 -0.23 -21.23 -4.24
N ARG A 206 0.15 -21.14 -2.96
CA ARG A 206 0.96 -20.05 -2.40
C ARG A 206 0.35 -18.66 -2.58
N ARG A 207 -0.94 -18.57 -2.87
CA ARG A 207 -1.71 -17.35 -3.05
C ARG A 207 -2.76 -17.22 -1.95
N ARG A 208 -3.18 -15.98 -1.68
CA ARG A 208 -4.15 -15.65 -0.62
C ARG A 208 -5.29 -14.80 -1.16
N PRO A 209 -6.23 -15.40 -1.92
CA PRO A 209 -7.40 -14.65 -2.38
C PRO A 209 -8.20 -14.10 -1.19
N MET A 210 -8.95 -13.04 -1.44
CA MET A 210 -9.94 -12.59 -0.46
C MET A 210 -11.05 -13.63 -0.38
N ILE A 211 -11.34 -14.13 0.82
CA ILE A 211 -12.41 -15.09 1.05
C ILE A 211 -13.58 -14.38 1.72
N LEU A 212 -14.75 -14.43 1.07
CA LEU A 212 -15.99 -13.81 1.53
C LEU A 212 -17.06 -14.86 1.78
N PRO A 213 -17.21 -15.36 3.02
CA PRO A 213 -18.31 -16.24 3.38
C PRO A 213 -19.64 -15.47 3.47
N ILE A 214 -20.64 -15.93 2.74
CA ILE A 214 -22.02 -15.44 2.77
C ILE A 214 -22.88 -16.57 3.34
N ILE A 215 -23.50 -16.31 4.48
CA ILE A 215 -24.41 -17.25 5.12
C ILE A 215 -25.81 -16.70 4.98
N MET A 216 -26.71 -17.51 4.41
CA MET A 216 -28.13 -17.22 4.29
C MET A 216 -28.89 -18.08 5.30
N GLU A 217 -29.91 -17.51 5.92
CA GLU A 217 -30.80 -18.18 6.86
C GLU A 217 -32.14 -18.50 6.19
N ILE A 218 -32.68 -19.65 6.48
CA ILE A 218 -34.04 -20.03 6.14
C ILE A 218 -34.79 -20.58 7.33
#